data_f7fd730d3e2468ad38e5ab02793d7ec1
#
_entry.id   f7fd730d3e2468ad38e5ab02793d7ec1
#
_cell.length_a   1.000
_cell.length_b   1.000
_cell.length_c   1.000
_cell.angle_alpha   90.00
_cell.angle_beta   90.00
_cell.angle_gamma   90.00
#
_symmetry.space_group_name_H-M   'P 1'
#
loop_
_entity.id
_entity.type
_entity.pdbx_description
1 polymer ?
#
loop_
_entity_poly.entity_id
_entity_poly.type
_entity_poly.pdbx_seq_one_letter_code
_entity_poly.pdbx_strand_id
1 'polypeptide(L)'
;IFPLMIYSNEEIDDGLTIKFYSNISGLIYEMNTLIDFENNMHVGNAKDVFAVSGFNIIENQFPENFNLGTIYPNPFNPVTNIPYSVSEYSHISISVHDIQGKEIEKIINESKDSRNYNVMWNPNAIPSGVYFVKMHTIDGIQVKKILLLK
;
A
#
# COMPACT_ATOMS: atom_id res chain seq x y z
N ILE A 1 -7.49 -11.44 23.66
CA ILE A 1 -8.64 -11.95 22.90
C ILE A 1 -9.42 -10.75 22.43
N PHE A 2 -9.55 -10.58 21.12
CA PHE A 2 -10.39 -9.55 20.52
C PHE A 2 -11.68 -10.21 20.04
N PRO A 3 -12.84 -9.77 20.48
CA PRO A 3 -14.10 -10.28 19.95
C PRO A 3 -14.24 -9.84 18.48
N LEU A 4 -14.41 -10.79 17.58
CA LEU A 4 -14.81 -10.52 16.22
C LEU A 4 -16.34 -10.50 16.18
N MET A 5 -16.91 -9.37 15.75
CA MET A 5 -18.36 -9.27 15.53
C MET A 5 -18.64 -9.33 14.05
N ILE A 6 -19.50 -10.26 13.66
CA ILE A 6 -19.95 -10.42 12.28
C ILE A 6 -21.43 -10.07 12.25
N TYR A 7 -21.85 -9.28 11.26
CA TYR A 7 -23.22 -8.85 11.07
C TYR A 7 -23.71 -9.32 9.72
N SER A 8 -24.92 -9.86 9.69
CA SER A 8 -25.69 -10.13 8.48
C SER A 8 -27.02 -9.39 8.55
N ASN A 9 -27.57 -9.02 7.40
CA ASN A 9 -28.92 -8.48 7.26
C ASN A 9 -29.99 -9.58 7.22
N GLU A 10 -29.56 -10.83 7.20
CA GLU A 10 -30.42 -12.01 7.15
C GLU A 10 -30.43 -12.72 8.50
N GLU A 11 -31.52 -13.39 8.81
CA GLU A 11 -31.64 -14.15 10.07
C GLU A 11 -30.76 -15.39 10.07
N ILE A 12 -30.54 -15.98 8.90
CA ILE A 12 -29.68 -17.13 8.64
C ILE A 12 -28.88 -16.83 7.40
N ASP A 13 -27.58 -17.05 7.45
CA ASP A 13 -26.67 -16.89 6.31
C ASP A 13 -25.77 -18.13 6.25
N ASP A 14 -25.94 -18.91 5.20
CA ASP A 14 -25.22 -20.17 4.99
C ASP A 14 -23.83 -19.89 4.42
N GLY A 15 -22.82 -20.38 5.10
CA GLY A 15 -21.48 -20.43 4.52
C GLY A 15 -20.67 -19.13 4.57
N LEU A 16 -20.67 -18.43 5.69
CA LEU A 16 -19.79 -17.27 5.89
C LEU A 16 -18.33 -17.66 5.79
N THR A 17 -17.60 -16.93 4.96
CA THR A 17 -16.16 -17.04 4.84
C THR A 17 -15.49 -15.93 5.64
N ILE A 18 -14.56 -16.28 6.54
CA ILE A 18 -13.77 -15.30 7.27
C ILE A 18 -12.47 -15.06 6.51
N LYS A 19 -12.21 -13.79 6.21
CA LYS A 19 -10.93 -13.32 5.71
C LYS A 19 -10.27 -12.46 6.77
N PHE A 20 -8.99 -12.66 7.01
CA PHE A 20 -8.23 -11.75 7.83
C PHE A 20 -6.95 -11.31 7.15
N TYR A 21 -6.60 -10.08 7.41
CA TYR A 21 -5.41 -9.45 6.91
C TYR A 21 -4.31 -9.45 7.98
N SER A 22 -3.14 -9.96 7.64
CA SER A 22 -1.97 -9.89 8.50
C SER A 22 -1.12 -8.67 8.14
N ASN A 23 -1.04 -7.72 9.03
CA ASN A 23 -0.19 -6.54 8.86
C ASN A 23 1.33 -6.86 8.94
N ILE A 24 1.69 -8.06 9.39
CA ILE A 24 3.08 -8.51 9.47
C ILE A 24 3.53 -9.08 8.12
N SER A 25 2.72 -9.98 7.54
CA SER A 25 3.06 -10.66 6.29
C SER A 25 2.49 -9.98 5.04
N GLY A 26 1.54 -9.06 5.18
CA GLY A 26 0.84 -8.42 4.08
C GLY A 26 -0.10 -9.34 3.28
N LEU A 27 -0.39 -10.49 3.83
CA LEU A 27 -1.19 -11.49 3.17
C LEU A 27 -2.65 -11.43 3.65
N ILE A 28 -3.57 -11.73 2.74
CA ILE A 28 -4.95 -12.03 3.09
C ILE A 28 -5.11 -13.54 3.16
N TYR A 29 -5.57 -13.98 4.30
CA TYR A 29 -5.87 -15.38 4.58
C TYR A 29 -7.38 -15.57 4.55
N GLU A 30 -7.83 -16.60 3.87
CA GLU A 30 -9.21 -17.04 3.86
C GLU A 30 -9.35 -18.36 4.60
N MET A 31 -10.35 -18.44 5.46
CA MET A 31 -10.62 -19.64 6.22
C MET A 31 -11.24 -20.72 5.29
N ASN A 32 -10.73 -21.94 5.37
CA ASN A 32 -11.22 -23.05 4.55
C ASN A 32 -12.58 -23.62 5.02
N THR A 33 -12.98 -23.25 6.24
CA THR A 33 -14.22 -23.74 6.85
C THR A 33 -15.29 -22.66 6.73
N LEU A 34 -16.43 -22.97 6.16
CA LEU A 34 -17.60 -22.13 6.19
C LEU A 34 -18.20 -22.15 7.60
N ILE A 35 -18.68 -21.02 8.04
CA ILE A 35 -19.42 -20.88 9.30
C ILE A 35 -20.85 -20.53 8.93
N ASP A 36 -21.79 -21.41 9.29
CA ASP A 36 -23.19 -21.09 9.18
C ASP A 36 -23.56 -20.06 10.24
N PHE A 37 -24.15 -18.98 9.82
CA PHE A 37 -24.52 -17.87 10.71
C PHE A 37 -26.00 -18.00 11.10
N GLU A 38 -26.24 -17.95 12.41
CA GLU A 38 -27.58 -17.78 12.98
C GLU A 38 -27.63 -16.52 13.82
N ASN A 39 -28.79 -15.87 13.85
CA ASN A 39 -28.96 -14.65 14.62
C ASN A 39 -28.69 -14.91 16.12
N ASN A 40 -27.86 -14.06 16.74
CA ASN A 40 -27.33 -14.19 18.10
C ASN A 40 -26.42 -15.40 18.34
N MET A 41 -25.84 -16.00 17.31
CA MET A 41 -24.86 -17.07 17.44
C MET A 41 -23.60 -16.59 18.16
N HIS A 42 -23.09 -17.43 19.07
CA HIS A 42 -21.79 -17.25 19.72
C HIS A 42 -20.93 -18.47 19.44
N VAL A 43 -19.76 -18.27 18.82
CA VAL A 43 -18.82 -19.34 18.55
C VAL A 43 -17.55 -19.13 19.38
N GLY A 44 -17.32 -20.05 20.31
CA GLY A 44 -16.22 -19.98 21.27
C GLY A 44 -16.48 -19.04 22.46
N ASN A 45 -15.64 -19.16 23.46
CA ASN A 45 -15.64 -18.33 24.66
C ASN A 45 -14.23 -18.27 25.27
N ALA A 46 -14.05 -17.58 26.40
CA ALA A 46 -12.72 -17.42 27.00
C ALA A 46 -12.06 -18.74 27.50
N LYS A 47 -12.84 -19.80 27.71
CA LYS A 47 -12.36 -21.12 28.14
C LYS A 47 -12.29 -22.13 26.99
N ASP A 48 -13.24 -21.99 26.04
CA ASP A 48 -13.36 -22.84 24.87
C ASP A 48 -13.28 -21.93 23.62
N VAL A 49 -12.07 -21.65 23.23
CA VAL A 49 -11.78 -20.75 22.10
C VAL A 49 -12.09 -21.43 20.79
N PHE A 50 -12.78 -20.74 19.90
CA PHE A 50 -12.92 -21.19 18.53
C PHE A 50 -11.56 -21.11 17.84
N ALA A 51 -10.97 -22.29 17.62
CA ALA A 51 -9.69 -22.40 16.92
C ALA A 51 -9.94 -22.44 15.41
N VAL A 52 -9.54 -21.42 14.73
CA VAL A 52 -9.57 -21.36 13.28
C VAL A 52 -8.33 -22.08 12.73
N SER A 53 -8.54 -23.06 11.88
CA SER A 53 -7.46 -23.82 11.23
C SER A 53 -7.71 -23.94 9.73
N GLY A 54 -6.65 -24.16 8.96
CA GLY A 54 -6.79 -24.36 7.51
C GLY A 54 -7.06 -23.05 6.77
N PHE A 55 -6.01 -22.25 6.60
CA PHE A 55 -6.07 -21.01 5.84
C PHE A 55 -5.45 -21.19 4.46
N ASN A 56 -6.09 -20.61 3.45
CA ASN A 56 -5.49 -20.36 2.15
C ASN A 56 -5.02 -18.90 2.07
N ILE A 57 -3.87 -18.68 1.49
CA ILE A 57 -3.44 -17.36 1.07
C ILE A 57 -4.16 -17.06 -0.25
N ILE A 58 -5.01 -16.04 -0.27
CA ILE A 58 -5.77 -15.68 -1.45
C ILE A 58 -5.22 -14.45 -2.17
N GLU A 59 -4.52 -13.61 -1.47
CA GLU A 59 -3.99 -12.38 -2.05
C GLU A 59 -2.77 -11.87 -1.27
N ASN A 60 -1.77 -11.42 -2.01
CA ASN A 60 -0.69 -10.61 -1.47
C ASN A 60 -0.97 -9.16 -1.85
N GLN A 61 -1.34 -8.33 -0.88
CA GLN A 61 -1.65 -6.92 -1.11
C GLN A 61 -0.42 -6.02 -1.01
N PHE A 62 0.69 -6.57 -0.55
CA PHE A 62 1.91 -5.80 -0.45
C PHE A 62 2.76 -5.92 -1.71
N PRO A 63 3.38 -4.85 -2.14
CA PRO A 63 4.38 -4.90 -3.20
C PRO A 63 5.54 -5.80 -2.81
N GLU A 64 6.00 -6.64 -3.72
CA GLU A 64 7.16 -7.51 -3.49
C GLU A 64 8.48 -6.74 -3.45
N ASN A 65 8.52 -5.57 -4.14
CA ASN A 65 9.73 -4.77 -4.28
C ASN A 65 9.44 -3.28 -4.10
N PHE A 66 10.44 -2.54 -3.65
CA PHE A 66 10.44 -1.09 -3.78
C PHE A 66 10.47 -0.70 -5.26
N ASN A 67 9.59 0.16 -5.67
CA ASN A 67 9.52 0.57 -7.06
C ASN A 67 9.08 2.03 -7.21
N LEU A 68 9.85 2.80 -7.97
CA LEU A 68 9.41 4.10 -8.46
C LEU A 68 8.63 3.88 -9.75
N GLY A 69 7.32 3.99 -9.72
CA GLY A 69 6.41 3.71 -10.82
C GLY A 69 6.53 4.70 -11.99
N THR A 70 5.74 4.49 -13.02
CA THR A 70 5.71 5.40 -14.18
C THR A 70 5.06 6.72 -13.78
N ILE A 71 5.83 7.81 -13.87
CA ILE A 71 5.36 9.17 -13.55
C ILE A 71 4.49 9.68 -14.69
N TYR A 72 3.29 10.18 -14.37
CA TYR A 72 2.32 10.63 -15.37
C TYR A 72 1.47 11.83 -14.89
N PRO A 73 1.12 12.74 -15.82
CA PRO A 73 1.60 12.84 -17.18
C PRO A 73 3.10 13.12 -17.23
N ASN A 74 3.75 12.72 -18.33
CA ASN A 74 5.13 13.09 -18.65
C ASN A 74 5.28 13.15 -20.18
N PRO A 75 5.42 14.32 -20.80
CA PRO A 75 5.57 15.65 -20.18
C PRO A 75 4.37 16.13 -19.37
N PHE A 76 4.58 17.04 -18.41
CA PHE A 76 3.52 17.55 -17.52
C PHE A 76 3.46 19.08 -17.46
N ASN A 77 2.26 19.63 -17.12
CA ASN A 77 2.00 21.06 -16.98
C ASN A 77 0.80 21.31 -16.02
N PRO A 78 0.96 21.93 -14.89
CA PRO A 78 2.16 21.97 -14.06
C PRO A 78 2.25 20.76 -13.10
N VAL A 79 1.29 19.83 -13.15
CA VAL A 79 1.09 18.76 -12.17
C VAL A 79 1.43 17.39 -12.75
N THR A 80 2.10 16.58 -11.98
CA THR A 80 2.34 15.15 -12.29
C THR A 80 2.14 14.28 -11.06
N ASN A 81 1.86 13.01 -11.28
CA ASN A 81 1.73 11.99 -10.26
C ASN A 81 2.98 11.11 -10.25
N ILE A 82 3.48 10.84 -9.07
CA ILE A 82 4.66 10.02 -8.81
C ILE A 82 4.19 8.80 -8.02
N PRO A 83 3.81 7.70 -8.71
CA PRO A 83 3.47 6.46 -8.02
C PRO A 83 4.74 5.76 -7.55
N TYR A 84 4.68 5.17 -6.36
CA TYR A 84 5.77 4.36 -5.82
C TYR A 84 5.23 3.24 -4.93
N SER A 85 6.04 2.17 -4.81
CA SER A 85 5.73 1.01 -3.99
C SER A 85 6.76 0.83 -2.89
N VAL A 86 6.29 0.46 -1.72
CA VAL A 86 7.09 0.15 -0.54
C VAL A 86 6.82 -1.31 -0.17
N SER A 87 7.84 -2.17 -0.20
CA SER A 87 7.69 -3.62 0.05
C SER A 87 7.63 -3.98 1.53
N GLU A 88 8.29 -3.19 2.38
CA GLU A 88 8.30 -3.38 3.83
C GLU A 88 8.37 -2.02 4.54
N TYR A 89 8.04 -1.97 5.83
CA TYR A 89 8.19 -0.75 6.61
C TYR A 89 9.62 -0.21 6.52
N SER A 90 9.79 0.94 5.89
CA SER A 90 11.10 1.49 5.58
C SER A 90 11.07 3.01 5.46
N HIS A 91 12.23 3.63 5.68
CA HIS A 91 12.40 5.05 5.42
C HIS A 91 12.55 5.31 3.92
N ILE A 92 11.66 6.15 3.38
CA ILE A 92 11.61 6.51 1.96
C ILE A 92 11.93 8.00 1.80
N SER A 93 12.84 8.30 0.89
CA SER A 93 13.08 9.67 0.45
C SER A 93 12.86 9.80 -1.04
N ILE A 94 11.95 10.70 -1.45
CA ILE A 94 11.73 11.05 -2.85
C ILE A 94 12.05 12.53 -3.03
N SER A 95 12.96 12.82 -3.96
CA SER A 95 13.41 14.18 -4.27
C SER A 95 13.52 14.42 -5.77
N VAL A 96 13.40 15.69 -6.16
CA VAL A 96 13.54 16.15 -7.54
C VAL A 96 14.86 16.89 -7.70
N HIS A 97 15.56 16.59 -8.78
CA HIS A 97 16.86 17.16 -9.11
C HIS A 97 16.84 17.74 -10.52
N ASP A 98 17.65 18.78 -10.74
CA ASP A 98 17.94 19.32 -12.06
C ASP A 98 18.95 18.46 -12.84
N ILE A 99 19.29 18.88 -14.06
CA ILE A 99 20.25 18.20 -14.93
C ILE A 99 21.68 18.22 -14.38
N GLN A 100 21.99 19.08 -13.43
CA GLN A 100 23.29 19.17 -12.76
C GLN A 100 23.35 18.27 -11.51
N GLY A 101 22.23 17.64 -11.16
CA GLY A 101 22.11 16.79 -9.96
C GLY A 101 21.82 17.56 -8.67
N LYS A 102 21.59 18.88 -8.76
CA LYS A 102 21.20 19.70 -7.61
C LYS A 102 19.78 19.35 -7.18
N GLU A 103 19.57 19.10 -5.89
CA GLU A 103 18.23 18.90 -5.33
C GLU A 103 17.44 20.21 -5.41
N ILE A 104 16.29 20.16 -6.07
CA ILE A 104 15.34 21.26 -6.24
C ILE A 104 14.30 21.22 -5.12
N GLU A 105 13.77 20.04 -4.85
CA GLU A 105 12.72 19.84 -3.87
C GLU A 105 12.75 18.41 -3.31
N LYS A 106 12.48 18.27 -2.02
CA LYS A 106 12.26 17.00 -1.37
C LYS A 106 10.77 16.83 -1.13
N ILE A 107 10.19 15.82 -1.81
CA ILE A 107 8.74 15.57 -1.81
C ILE A 107 8.35 14.69 -0.64
N ILE A 108 9.14 13.64 -0.37
CA ILE A 108 8.92 12.67 0.71
C ILE A 108 10.22 12.46 1.46
N ASN A 109 10.14 12.37 2.79
CA ASN A 109 11.27 12.02 3.65
C ASN A 109 10.75 11.50 4.99
N GLU A 110 10.17 10.31 4.97
CA GLU A 110 9.54 9.70 6.13
C GLU A 110 9.49 8.17 6.01
N SER A 111 9.22 7.49 7.13
CA SER A 111 8.96 6.05 7.11
C SER A 111 7.55 5.76 6.62
N LYS A 112 7.44 4.73 5.78
CA LYS A 112 6.19 4.25 5.17
C LYS A 112 6.02 2.76 5.42
N ASP A 113 4.78 2.36 5.61
CA ASP A 113 4.39 0.95 5.64
C ASP A 113 4.43 0.34 4.24
N SER A 114 4.49 -1.00 4.18
CA SER A 114 4.39 -1.71 2.91
C SER A 114 3.04 -1.43 2.24
N ARG A 115 3.09 -0.75 1.10
CA ARG A 115 1.92 -0.36 0.31
C ARG A 115 2.31 0.29 -1.02
N ASN A 116 1.33 0.40 -1.92
CA ASN A 116 1.39 1.28 -3.08
C ASN A 116 0.94 2.69 -2.70
N TYR A 117 1.72 3.68 -3.10
CA TYR A 117 1.49 5.08 -2.83
C TYR A 117 1.47 5.88 -4.12
N ASN A 118 0.85 7.05 -4.07
CA ASN A 118 0.92 8.04 -5.13
C ASN A 118 1.05 9.44 -4.50
N VAL A 119 2.03 10.21 -4.93
CA VAL A 119 2.19 11.59 -4.52
C VAL A 119 2.08 12.51 -5.72
N MET A 120 1.26 13.53 -5.58
CA MET A 120 1.10 14.57 -6.60
C MET A 120 2.15 15.65 -6.38
N TRP A 121 2.88 15.99 -7.46
CA TRP A 121 3.86 17.05 -7.45
C TRP A 121 3.44 18.20 -8.35
N ASN A 122 3.43 19.41 -7.77
CA ASN A 122 3.07 20.66 -8.45
C ASN A 122 4.13 21.73 -8.18
N PRO A 123 5.18 21.83 -9.00
CA PRO A 123 6.24 22.81 -8.79
C PRO A 123 5.81 24.22 -9.17
N ASN A 124 5.82 25.15 -8.23
CA ASN A 124 5.34 26.51 -8.44
C ASN A 124 6.35 27.45 -9.10
N ALA A 125 7.66 27.29 -8.89
CA ALA A 125 8.67 28.29 -9.21
C ALA A 125 9.87 27.80 -10.01
N ILE A 126 9.77 26.61 -10.66
CA ILE A 126 10.86 26.09 -11.49
C ILE A 126 10.58 26.31 -12.98
N PRO A 127 11.58 26.53 -13.85
CA PRO A 127 11.41 26.73 -15.28
C PRO A 127 11.03 25.40 -15.99
N SER A 128 10.47 25.52 -17.22
CA SER A 128 10.35 24.37 -18.11
C SER A 128 11.70 23.72 -18.33
N GLY A 129 11.74 22.41 -18.33
CA GLY A 129 13.01 21.67 -18.49
C GLY A 129 12.94 20.23 -18.08
N VAL A 130 14.07 19.55 -18.19
CA VAL A 130 14.27 18.17 -17.76
C VAL A 130 14.66 18.10 -16.30
N TYR A 131 13.99 17.24 -15.54
CA TYR A 131 14.25 16.98 -14.13
C TYR A 131 14.35 15.46 -13.90
N PHE A 132 14.90 15.09 -12.74
CA PHE A 132 15.05 13.71 -12.32
C PHE A 132 14.41 13.52 -10.95
N VAL A 133 13.45 12.60 -10.89
CA VAL A 133 12.90 12.13 -9.62
C VAL A 133 13.77 10.99 -9.13
N LYS A 134 14.30 11.11 -7.91
CA LYS A 134 15.08 10.08 -7.23
C LYS A 134 14.30 9.54 -6.04
N MET A 135 14.19 8.23 -5.96
CA MET A 135 13.67 7.52 -4.79
C MET A 135 14.82 6.76 -4.13
N HIS A 136 15.06 7.06 -2.86
CA HIS A 136 16.01 6.33 -2.01
C HIS A 136 15.24 5.40 -1.08
N THR A 137 15.68 4.15 -1.04
CA THR A 137 15.14 3.09 -0.18
C THR A 137 16.31 2.32 0.44
N ILE A 138 15.99 1.35 1.30
CA ILE A 138 16.99 0.42 1.83
C ILE A 138 17.67 -0.40 0.72
N ASP A 139 16.96 -0.71 -0.37
CA ASP A 139 17.48 -1.49 -1.51
C ASP A 139 18.32 -0.66 -2.48
N GLY A 140 18.34 0.65 -2.32
CA GLY A 140 19.13 1.53 -3.17
C GLY A 140 18.38 2.73 -3.74
N ILE A 141 18.81 3.16 -4.92
CA ILE A 141 18.33 4.38 -5.56
C ILE A 141 17.68 4.04 -6.89
N GLN A 142 16.47 4.54 -7.10
CA GLN A 142 15.81 4.53 -8.41
C GLN A 142 15.65 5.96 -8.93
N VAL A 143 15.81 6.13 -10.25
CA VAL A 143 15.76 7.45 -10.89
C VAL A 143 14.87 7.41 -12.11
N LYS A 144 13.99 8.40 -12.25
CA LYS A 144 13.17 8.60 -13.46
C LYS A 144 13.25 10.03 -13.97
N LYS A 145 13.36 10.15 -15.30
CA LYS A 145 13.37 11.43 -15.99
C LYS A 145 11.94 11.93 -16.21
N ILE A 146 11.75 13.22 -15.96
CA ILE A 146 10.49 13.93 -16.23
C ILE A 146 10.75 15.22 -17.01
N LEU A 147 9.74 15.68 -17.74
CA LEU A 147 9.80 16.91 -18.54
C LEU A 147 8.65 17.82 -18.12
N LEU A 148 9.01 18.99 -17.55
CA LEU A 148 8.06 20.05 -17.25
C LEU A 148 7.91 20.99 -18.46
N LEU A 149 6.68 21.23 -18.86
CA LEU A 149 6.30 22.23 -19.87
C LEU A 149 5.40 23.26 -19.21
N LYS A 150 5.75 24.52 -19.34
CA LYS A 150 4.91 25.67 -18.90
C LYS A 150 4.45 26.46 -20.10
#